data_4b1bedab1319f14ba295cf997b307b69
#
_entry.id   4b1bedab1319f14ba295cf997b307b69
#
_cell.length_a   1.000
_cell.length_b   1.000
_cell.length_c   1.000
_cell.angle_alpha   90.00
_cell.angle_beta   90.00
_cell.angle_gamma   90.00
#
_symmetry.space_group_name_H-M   'P 1'
#
loop_
_entity.id
_entity.type
_entity.pdbx_description
1 polymer ?
#
loop_
_entity_poly.entity_id
_entity_poly.type
_entity_poly.pdbx_seq_one_letter_code
_entity_poly.pdbx_strand_id
1 'polypeptide(L)'
;MKRCSLMLLGLLAVSGAWAHGHAGHVDDSMPDAQKIRFCERVRDHALQAFYNRERGQAIKLFDEDGSDGARITNHIIKRIYEEPQISSPKKAEAFGRATCNEMMGTKLPAE
;
A
#
# COMPACT_ATOMS: atom_id res chain seq x y z
N MET A 1 -34.19 -23.44 17.44
CA MET A 1 -33.05 -23.87 16.63
C MET A 1 -32.80 -22.98 15.47
N LYS A 2 -33.74 -22.85 14.59
CA LYS A 2 -33.54 -22.05 13.38
C LYS A 2 -33.31 -20.60 13.66
N ARG A 3 -33.87 -20.11 14.70
CA ARG A 3 -33.75 -18.72 15.08
C ARG A 3 -32.33 -18.29 15.41
N CYS A 4 -31.59 -19.19 16.02
CA CYS A 4 -30.22 -18.88 16.40
C CYS A 4 -29.36 -18.64 15.17
N SER A 5 -29.59 -19.39 14.13
CA SER A 5 -28.80 -19.23 12.91
C SER A 5 -28.99 -17.87 12.30
N LEU A 6 -30.19 -17.36 12.36
CA LEU A 6 -30.44 -16.04 11.78
C LEU A 6 -29.67 -14.93 12.48
N MET A 7 -29.56 -15.04 13.78
CA MET A 7 -28.84 -14.04 14.54
C MET A 7 -27.38 -14.04 14.21
N LEU A 8 -26.78 -15.20 14.05
CA LEU A 8 -25.38 -15.30 13.72
C LEU A 8 -25.07 -14.63 12.40
N LEU A 9 -25.95 -14.80 11.44
CA LEU A 9 -25.75 -14.18 10.14
C LEU A 9 -25.71 -12.67 10.23
N GLY A 10 -26.55 -12.11 11.04
CA GLY A 10 -26.56 -10.68 11.22
C GLY A 10 -25.25 -10.14 11.77
N LEU A 11 -24.68 -10.84 12.73
CA LEU A 11 -23.43 -10.43 13.32
C LEU A 11 -22.28 -10.47 12.32
N LEU A 12 -22.24 -11.50 11.51
CA LEU A 12 -21.20 -11.62 10.52
C LEU A 12 -21.25 -10.48 9.52
N ALA A 13 -22.42 -10.09 9.10
CA ALA A 13 -22.56 -9.00 8.17
C ALA A 13 -22.01 -7.70 8.74
N VAL A 14 -22.27 -7.44 9.98
CA VAL A 14 -21.76 -6.23 10.63
C VAL A 14 -20.25 -6.25 10.68
N SER A 15 -19.66 -7.36 11.05
CA SER A 15 -18.21 -7.47 11.13
C SER A 15 -17.55 -7.23 9.78
N GLY A 16 -18.13 -7.76 8.72
CA GLY A 16 -17.58 -7.57 7.39
C GLY A 16 -17.57 -6.12 6.98
N ALA A 17 -18.61 -5.39 7.29
CA ALA A 17 -18.69 -3.99 6.94
C ALA A 17 -17.57 -3.19 7.61
N TRP A 18 -17.27 -3.49 8.83
CA TRP A 18 -16.21 -2.82 9.56
C TRP A 18 -14.85 -3.02 8.91
N ALA A 19 -14.56 -4.23 8.50
CA ALA A 19 -13.25 -4.55 7.95
C ALA A 19 -12.93 -3.74 6.70
N HIS A 20 -13.93 -3.38 5.93
CA HIS A 20 -13.70 -2.67 4.67
C HIS A 20 -13.46 -1.19 4.83
N GLY A 21 -13.96 -0.59 5.89
CA GLY A 21 -14.03 0.86 5.97
C GLY A 21 -12.70 1.57 6.10
N HIS A 22 -11.67 0.89 6.55
CA HIS A 22 -10.45 1.59 6.93
C HIS A 22 -9.19 1.15 6.21
N ALA A 23 -9.24 0.08 5.44
CA ALA A 23 -8.06 -0.44 4.79
C ALA A 23 -7.58 0.52 3.70
N GLY A 24 -6.34 0.97 3.79
CA GLY A 24 -5.72 1.77 2.76
C GLY A 24 -6.21 3.21 2.64
N HIS A 25 -7.06 3.65 3.55
CA HIS A 25 -7.55 5.02 3.49
C HIS A 25 -6.53 5.98 4.11
N VAL A 26 -6.24 7.07 3.40
CA VAL A 26 -5.27 8.08 3.82
C VAL A 26 -5.94 9.45 3.72
N ASP A 27 -5.74 10.29 4.72
CA ASP A 27 -6.21 11.66 4.67
C ASP A 27 -5.27 12.55 5.48
N ASP A 28 -5.54 13.86 5.44
CA ASP A 28 -4.67 14.84 6.08
C ASP A 28 -4.64 14.72 7.59
N SER A 29 -5.66 14.11 8.18
CA SER A 29 -5.71 13.96 9.62
C SER A 29 -4.87 12.81 10.14
N MET A 30 -4.37 11.95 9.24
CA MET A 30 -3.56 10.83 9.66
C MET A 30 -2.22 11.32 10.24
N PRO A 31 -1.84 10.84 11.43
CA PRO A 31 -0.55 11.24 12.00
C PRO A 31 0.64 10.83 11.13
N ASP A 32 1.68 11.65 11.13
CA ASP A 32 2.87 11.38 10.33
C ASP A 32 3.49 10.03 10.66
N ALA A 33 3.46 9.62 11.94
CA ALA A 33 3.98 8.31 12.31
C ALA A 33 3.28 7.17 11.58
N GLN A 34 1.97 7.28 11.38
CA GLN A 34 1.22 6.26 10.64
C GLN A 34 1.54 6.29 9.16
N LYS A 35 1.71 7.50 8.60
CA LYS A 35 2.10 7.64 7.20
C LYS A 35 3.46 7.00 6.96
N ILE A 36 4.40 7.25 7.85
CA ILE A 36 5.73 6.68 7.74
C ILE A 36 5.67 5.15 7.78
N ARG A 37 4.89 4.58 8.70
CA ARG A 37 4.76 3.13 8.78
C ARG A 37 4.13 2.54 7.51
N PHE A 38 3.13 3.22 6.97
CA PHE A 38 2.55 2.78 5.71
C PHE A 38 3.60 2.78 4.61
N CYS A 39 4.40 3.84 4.53
CA CYS A 39 5.41 3.95 3.48
C CYS A 39 6.56 2.96 3.67
N GLU A 40 6.80 2.48 4.88
CA GLU A 40 7.77 1.40 5.07
C GLU A 40 7.25 0.09 4.46
N ARG A 41 5.95 -0.15 4.50
CA ARG A 41 5.37 -1.30 3.80
C ARG A 41 5.43 -1.14 2.30
N VAL A 42 5.20 0.09 1.82
CA VAL A 42 5.30 0.38 0.38
C VAL A 42 6.73 0.20 -0.10
N ARG A 43 7.71 0.55 0.73
CA ARG A 43 9.11 0.30 0.43
C ARG A 43 9.33 -1.19 0.13
N ASP A 44 8.73 -2.07 0.92
CA ASP A 44 8.87 -3.50 0.69
C ASP A 44 8.23 -3.92 -0.64
N HIS A 45 7.11 -3.32 -1.01
CA HIS A 45 6.50 -3.59 -2.32
C HIS A 45 7.38 -3.10 -3.46
N ALA A 46 8.05 -1.96 -3.28
CA ALA A 46 8.97 -1.45 -4.29
C ALA A 46 10.15 -2.41 -4.48
N LEU A 47 10.68 -2.92 -3.37
CA LEU A 47 11.78 -3.89 -3.42
C LEU A 47 11.34 -5.15 -4.15
N GLN A 48 10.17 -5.66 -3.83
CA GLN A 48 9.65 -6.86 -4.49
C GLN A 48 9.44 -6.63 -5.99
N ALA A 49 8.93 -5.45 -6.35
CA ALA A 49 8.75 -5.10 -7.76
C ALA A 49 10.09 -5.07 -8.49
N PHE A 50 11.13 -4.54 -7.83
CA PHE A 50 12.47 -4.54 -8.41
C PHE A 50 12.94 -5.95 -8.70
N TYR A 51 12.85 -6.85 -7.74
CA TYR A 51 13.28 -8.23 -7.97
C TYR A 51 12.45 -8.92 -9.04
N ASN A 52 11.14 -8.69 -9.07
CA ASN A 52 10.28 -9.28 -10.09
C ASN A 52 10.67 -8.79 -11.49
N ARG A 53 10.92 -7.49 -11.61
CA ARG A 53 11.37 -6.94 -12.90
C ARG A 53 12.68 -7.57 -13.35
N GLU A 54 13.64 -7.69 -12.42
CA GLU A 54 14.95 -8.23 -12.75
C GLU A 54 14.89 -9.69 -13.15
N ARG A 55 13.87 -10.42 -12.67
CA ARG A 55 13.66 -11.81 -13.07
C ARG A 55 12.82 -11.95 -14.34
N GLY A 56 12.44 -10.83 -14.95
CA GLY A 56 11.63 -10.87 -16.15
C GLY A 56 10.17 -11.19 -15.93
N GLN A 57 9.68 -11.05 -14.70
CA GLN A 57 8.28 -11.32 -14.42
C GLN A 57 7.42 -10.14 -14.82
N ALA A 58 6.21 -10.44 -15.30
CA ALA A 58 5.27 -9.40 -15.66
C ALA A 58 4.86 -8.59 -14.43
N ILE A 59 4.56 -7.33 -14.64
CA ILE A 59 4.13 -6.44 -13.56
C ILE A 59 2.86 -6.97 -12.91
N LYS A 60 2.80 -6.89 -11.58
CA LYS A 60 1.62 -7.24 -10.81
C LYS A 60 1.19 -6.03 -10.01
N LEU A 61 -0.05 -5.65 -10.17
CA LEU A 61 -0.61 -4.50 -9.46
C LEU A 61 -1.73 -4.96 -8.54
N PHE A 62 -1.97 -4.19 -7.50
CA PHE A 62 -3.11 -4.42 -6.62
C PHE A 62 -4.38 -3.93 -7.30
N ASP A 63 -5.51 -4.54 -6.96
CA ASP A 63 -6.79 -4.06 -7.44
C ASP A 63 -7.05 -2.66 -6.89
N GLU A 64 -7.44 -1.75 -7.76
CA GLU A 64 -7.74 -0.39 -7.35
C GLU A 64 -9.17 -0.32 -6.84
N ASP A 65 -9.26 -0.14 -5.55
CA ASP A 65 -10.55 -0.12 -4.85
C ASP A 65 -10.97 1.29 -4.45
N GLY A 66 -10.30 2.29 -4.99
CA GLY A 66 -10.55 3.69 -4.65
C GLY A 66 -9.74 4.17 -3.46
N SER A 67 -8.94 3.31 -2.85
CA SER A 67 -8.12 3.72 -1.72
C SER A 67 -6.83 4.37 -2.17
N ASP A 68 -6.32 5.29 -1.36
CA ASP A 68 -5.03 5.90 -1.62
C ASP A 68 -3.91 4.88 -1.49
N GLY A 69 -4.08 3.89 -0.62
CA GLY A 69 -3.07 2.86 -0.42
C GLY A 69 -2.78 2.09 -1.70
N ALA A 70 -3.82 1.61 -2.38
CA ALA A 70 -3.64 0.89 -3.64
C ALA A 70 -3.10 1.82 -4.72
N ARG A 71 -3.61 3.03 -4.80
CA ARG A 71 -3.17 4.00 -5.81
C ARG A 71 -1.69 4.33 -5.68
N ILE A 72 -1.24 4.62 -4.47
CA ILE A 72 0.16 4.98 -4.22
C ILE A 72 1.07 3.80 -4.49
N THR A 73 0.71 2.63 -3.98
CA THR A 73 1.51 1.43 -4.16
C THR A 73 1.65 1.08 -5.63
N ASN A 74 0.54 1.10 -6.37
CA ASN A 74 0.58 0.79 -7.80
C ASN A 74 1.40 1.80 -8.59
N HIS A 75 1.29 3.08 -8.24
CA HIS A 75 2.09 4.11 -8.89
C HIS A 75 3.59 3.80 -8.76
N ILE A 76 3.99 3.43 -7.55
CA ILE A 76 5.40 3.14 -7.30
C ILE A 76 5.85 1.88 -8.04
N ILE A 77 5.03 0.82 -8.03
CA ILE A 77 5.37 -0.40 -8.75
C ILE A 77 5.54 -0.11 -10.25
N LYS A 78 4.63 0.66 -10.82
CA LYS A 78 4.73 1.03 -12.24
C LYS A 78 6.02 1.77 -12.53
N ARG A 79 6.39 2.72 -11.66
CA ARG A 79 7.61 3.50 -11.85
C ARG A 79 8.85 2.61 -11.77
N ILE A 80 8.87 1.66 -10.85
CA ILE A 80 9.99 0.72 -10.77
C ILE A 80 10.16 0.00 -12.11
N TYR A 81 9.07 -0.47 -12.71
CA TYR A 81 9.16 -1.18 -13.98
C TYR A 81 9.54 -0.29 -15.15
N GLU A 82 9.22 1.00 -15.07
CA GLU A 82 9.48 1.94 -16.17
C GLU A 82 10.87 2.56 -16.14
N GLU A 83 11.54 2.52 -14.98
CA GLU A 83 12.79 3.29 -14.82
C GLU A 83 13.98 2.39 -14.57
N PRO A 84 14.69 2.02 -15.64
CA PRO A 84 15.83 1.10 -15.51
C PRO A 84 16.97 1.65 -14.68
N GLN A 85 17.04 2.97 -14.48
CA GLN A 85 18.06 3.56 -13.63
C GLN A 85 17.86 3.20 -12.16
N ILE A 86 16.68 2.70 -11.79
CA ILE A 86 16.50 2.09 -10.47
C ILE A 86 17.10 0.69 -10.58
N SER A 87 18.39 0.59 -10.32
CA SER A 87 19.18 -0.56 -10.73
C SER A 87 19.72 -1.39 -9.57
N SER A 88 19.27 -1.13 -8.36
CA SER A 88 19.71 -1.92 -7.21
C SER A 88 18.59 -2.01 -6.19
N PRO A 89 18.65 -3.02 -5.30
CA PRO A 89 17.65 -3.11 -4.22
C PRO A 89 17.60 -1.85 -3.37
N LYS A 90 18.73 -1.28 -3.04
CA LYS A 90 18.76 -0.06 -2.22
C LYS A 90 18.12 1.12 -2.93
N LYS A 91 18.35 1.24 -4.23
CA LYS A 91 17.71 2.32 -5.00
C LYS A 91 16.20 2.14 -5.05
N ALA A 92 15.74 0.90 -5.19
CA ALA A 92 14.30 0.62 -5.22
C ALA A 92 13.66 0.95 -3.87
N GLU A 93 14.29 0.54 -2.78
CA GLU A 93 13.79 0.85 -1.44
C GLU A 93 13.72 2.36 -1.20
N ALA A 94 14.80 3.06 -1.55
CA ALA A 94 14.86 4.50 -1.36
C ALA A 94 13.81 5.22 -2.20
N PHE A 95 13.63 4.78 -3.44
CA PHE A 95 12.62 5.36 -4.32
C PHE A 95 11.22 5.13 -3.75
N GLY A 96 10.92 3.91 -3.33
CA GLY A 96 9.61 3.60 -2.79
C GLY A 96 9.27 4.39 -1.54
N ARG A 97 10.22 4.45 -0.62
CA ARG A 97 10.03 5.20 0.62
C ARG A 97 9.84 6.68 0.35
N ALA A 98 10.73 7.26 -0.43
CA ALA A 98 10.69 8.71 -0.69
C ALA A 98 9.44 9.11 -1.46
N THR A 99 9.11 8.37 -2.51
CA THR A 99 7.94 8.68 -3.32
C THR A 99 6.65 8.53 -2.54
N CYS A 100 6.56 7.47 -1.74
CA CYS A 100 5.39 7.26 -0.90
C CYS A 100 5.21 8.42 0.08
N ASN A 101 6.26 8.79 0.79
CA ASN A 101 6.17 9.89 1.76
C ASN A 101 5.84 11.22 1.09
N GLU A 102 6.36 11.44 -0.09
CA GLU A 102 6.01 12.64 -0.86
C GLU A 102 4.53 12.64 -1.23
N MET A 103 4.02 11.54 -1.75
CA MET A 103 2.62 11.43 -2.13
C MET A 103 1.69 11.53 -0.92
N MET A 104 2.15 11.08 0.24
CA MET A 104 1.38 11.17 1.47
C MET A 104 1.46 12.55 2.13
N GLY A 105 2.36 13.39 1.69
CA GLY A 105 2.58 14.68 2.32
C GLY A 105 3.16 14.57 3.71
N THR A 106 3.95 13.53 3.96
CA THR A 106 4.55 13.31 5.26
C THR A 106 5.70 14.27 5.50
N LYS A 107 5.78 14.84 6.69
CA LYS A 107 6.93 15.64 7.08
C LYS A 107 7.98 14.72 7.69
N LEU A 108 9.10 14.60 6.99
CA LEU A 108 10.19 13.76 7.48
C LEU A 108 11.19 14.60 8.26
N PRO A 109 11.88 13.99 9.24
CA PRO A 109 12.93 14.72 9.96
C PRO A 109 14.04 15.16 9.00
N ALA A 110 14.64 16.29 9.27
CA ALA A 110 15.78 16.76 8.50
C ALA A 110 16.96 15.81 8.73
N GLU A 111 17.68 15.54 7.67
CA GLU A 111 18.85 14.66 7.76
C GLU A 111 20.12 15.42 7.98
#